data_25e40196d13fe75bfbae58fe55789704
#
_entry.id   25e40196d13fe75bfbae58fe55789704
#
_cell.length_a   1.000
_cell.length_b   1.000
_cell.length_c   1.000
_cell.angle_alpha   90.00
_cell.angle_beta   90.00
_cell.angle_gamma   90.00
#
_symmetry.space_group_name_H-M   'P 1'
#
loop_
_entity.id
_entity.type
_entity.pdbx_description
1 polymer ?
#
loop_
_entity_poly.entity_id
_entity_poly.type
_entity_poly.pdbx_seq_one_letter_code
_entity_poly.pdbx_strand_id
1 'polypeptide(L)'
;MALGLGLLSWYISKPVTARLHETGPGRHLTIKATPDIDITLDANSAITVANSQPTRIELPRGNVYFDVTSKDNNKLEVNIGTVRIKDIGTRFSVRMQSDGGSVAVADGQVEIHMATGTYLVNARERADFDGMRVTRHRLIVEADVAPWRPNQ
;
A
#
# COMPACT_ATOMS: atom_id res chain seq x y z
N MET A 1 -44.18 31.86 -16.15
CA MET A 1 -42.70 31.94 -16.00
C MET A 1 -42.31 31.09 -14.79
N ALA A 2 -41.73 29.93 -15.01
CA ALA A 2 -41.20 29.11 -13.95
C ALA A 2 -39.71 29.48 -13.77
N LEU A 3 -39.37 30.14 -12.68
CA LEU A 3 -38.01 30.33 -12.25
C LEU A 3 -37.54 29.00 -11.62
N GLY A 4 -36.80 28.21 -12.40
CA GLY A 4 -36.12 27.03 -11.91
C GLY A 4 -35.00 27.49 -10.99
N LEU A 5 -35.20 27.39 -9.68
CA LEU A 5 -34.13 27.40 -8.69
C LEU A 5 -33.32 26.13 -8.87
N GLY A 6 -32.23 26.24 -9.66
CA GLY A 6 -31.19 25.23 -9.71
C GLY A 6 -30.57 25.14 -8.33
N LEU A 7 -30.88 24.07 -7.61
CA LEU A 7 -30.10 23.66 -6.45
C LEU A 7 -28.72 23.25 -6.95
N LEU A 8 -27.78 24.20 -6.95
CA LEU A 8 -26.37 23.94 -7.02
C LEU A 8 -26.02 23.15 -5.74
N SER A 9 -26.11 21.84 -5.86
CA SER A 9 -25.54 20.94 -4.87
C SER A 9 -24.05 21.23 -4.82
N TRP A 10 -23.63 22.01 -3.86
CA TRP A 10 -22.23 22.16 -3.51
C TRP A 10 -21.79 20.82 -2.95
N TYR A 11 -21.29 19.96 -3.82
CA TYR A 11 -20.59 18.78 -3.42
C TYR A 11 -19.28 19.25 -2.81
N ILE A 12 -19.29 19.53 -1.50
CA ILE A 12 -18.07 19.79 -0.74
C ILE A 12 -17.34 18.45 -0.65
N SER A 13 -16.50 18.17 -1.63
CA SER A 13 -15.55 17.06 -1.51
C SER A 13 -14.68 17.40 -0.30
N LYS A 14 -14.67 16.50 0.69
CA LYS A 14 -13.80 16.64 1.85
C LYS A 14 -12.36 16.79 1.34
N PRO A 15 -11.59 17.76 1.84
CA PRO A 15 -10.21 17.90 1.39
C PRO A 15 -9.43 16.64 1.73
N VAL A 16 -8.70 16.12 0.74
CA VAL A 16 -7.77 15.01 0.96
C VAL A 16 -6.62 15.56 1.79
N THR A 17 -6.43 15.02 2.98
CA THR A 17 -5.28 15.34 3.83
C THR A 17 -4.23 14.25 3.70
N ALA A 18 -2.96 14.63 3.61
CA ALA A 18 -1.83 13.72 3.58
C ALA A 18 -0.96 13.95 4.82
N ARG A 19 -0.48 12.85 5.42
CA ARG A 19 0.39 12.87 6.59
C ARG A 19 1.66 12.05 6.34
N LEU A 20 2.80 12.64 6.67
CA LEU A 20 4.09 11.97 6.65
C LEU A 20 4.31 11.22 7.95
N HIS A 21 4.76 9.97 7.85
CA HIS A 21 5.21 9.12 8.95
C HIS A 21 6.60 8.61 8.64
N GLU A 22 7.51 8.71 9.59
CA GLU A 22 8.91 8.31 9.43
C GLU A 22 9.41 7.54 10.65
N THR A 23 10.32 6.61 10.40
CA THR A 23 11.08 5.92 11.44
C THR A 23 12.56 6.14 11.24
N GLY A 24 13.29 6.19 12.35
CA GLY A 24 14.75 6.21 12.36
C GLY A 24 15.38 4.83 12.55
N PRO A 25 16.71 4.78 12.76
CA PRO A 25 17.42 3.52 13.01
C PRO A 25 16.89 2.79 14.23
N GLY A 26 16.66 1.49 14.10
CA GLY A 26 16.21 0.61 15.20
C GLY A 26 14.81 0.92 15.72
N ARG A 27 14.00 1.71 15.04
CA ARG A 27 12.65 2.08 15.44
C ARG A 27 11.62 1.52 14.49
N HIS A 28 10.51 1.05 15.05
CA HIS A 28 9.33 0.61 14.31
C HIS A 28 8.14 1.49 14.69
N LEU A 29 7.19 1.64 13.81
CA LEU A 29 5.98 2.42 14.06
C LEU A 29 4.77 1.68 13.50
N THR A 30 3.76 1.48 14.33
CA THR A 30 2.46 0.94 13.88
C THR A 30 1.41 2.04 13.99
N ILE A 31 0.70 2.29 12.91
CA ILE A 31 -0.38 3.26 12.83
C ILE A 31 -1.65 2.59 12.30
N LYS A 32 -2.79 3.08 12.75
CA LYS A 32 -4.09 2.72 12.20
C LYS A 32 -4.54 3.81 11.23
N ALA A 33 -4.41 3.55 9.94
CA ALA A 33 -4.77 4.52 8.90
C ALA A 33 -6.29 4.67 8.76
N THR A 34 -7.01 3.55 8.87
CA THR A 34 -8.48 3.48 8.95
C THR A 34 -8.86 2.36 9.92
N PRO A 35 -10.14 2.21 10.29
CA PRO A 35 -10.57 1.06 11.10
C PRO A 35 -10.17 -0.31 10.54
N ASP A 36 -9.98 -0.41 9.22
CA ASP A 36 -9.69 -1.66 8.50
C ASP A 36 -8.24 -1.78 8.03
N ILE A 37 -7.39 -0.76 8.24
CA ILE A 37 -6.02 -0.73 7.72
C ILE A 37 -5.04 -0.39 8.83
N ASP A 38 -4.24 -1.36 9.23
CA ASP A 38 -3.07 -1.20 10.09
C ASP A 38 -1.79 -1.19 9.24
N ILE A 39 -0.89 -0.26 9.54
CA ILE A 39 0.36 -0.08 8.82
C ILE A 39 1.50 -0.13 9.82
N THR A 40 2.48 -1.01 9.57
CA THR A 40 3.70 -1.10 10.39
C THR A 40 4.91 -0.75 9.53
N LEU A 41 5.64 0.30 9.95
CA LEU A 41 6.89 0.72 9.31
C LEU A 41 8.07 0.02 9.97
N ASP A 42 8.96 -0.53 9.17
CA ASP A 42 10.29 -0.97 9.59
C ASP A 42 11.18 0.23 9.96
N ALA A 43 12.34 -0.01 10.51
CA ALA A 43 13.36 1.01 10.73
C ALA A 43 13.75 1.71 9.41
N ASN A 44 14.13 2.97 9.50
CA ASN A 44 14.57 3.78 8.36
C ASN A 44 13.56 3.84 7.19
N SER A 45 12.29 3.87 7.51
CA SER A 45 11.20 3.89 6.54
C SER A 45 10.44 5.21 6.59
N ALA A 46 9.82 5.57 5.48
CA ALA A 46 8.94 6.74 5.41
C ALA A 46 7.77 6.45 4.49
N ILE A 47 6.59 6.90 4.88
CA ILE A 47 5.38 6.87 4.07
C ILE A 47 4.63 8.19 4.20
N THR A 48 3.90 8.53 3.15
CA THR A 48 2.85 9.55 3.21
C THR A 48 1.51 8.86 3.05
N VAL A 49 0.61 9.09 4.01
CA VAL A 49 -0.73 8.51 4.02
C VAL A 49 -1.74 9.58 3.64
N ALA A 50 -2.46 9.37 2.55
CA ALA A 50 -3.58 10.23 2.14
C ALA A 50 -4.92 9.57 2.47
N ASN A 51 -5.80 10.31 3.15
CA ASN A 51 -7.12 9.84 3.57
C ASN A 51 -8.14 9.88 2.43
N SER A 52 -7.78 9.37 1.27
CA SER A 52 -8.64 9.24 0.11
C SER A 52 -9.37 7.88 0.10
N GLN A 53 -10.26 7.69 -0.89
CA GLN A 53 -10.89 6.40 -1.19
C GLN A 53 -10.46 5.98 -2.60
N PRO A 54 -9.57 4.98 -2.75
CA PRO A 54 -8.89 4.20 -1.69
C PRO A 54 -7.90 5.05 -0.88
N THR A 55 -7.49 4.56 0.31
CA THR A 55 -6.38 5.13 1.06
C THR A 55 -5.11 5.00 0.23
N ARG A 56 -4.41 6.11 0.01
CA ARG A 56 -3.19 6.14 -0.80
C ARG A 56 -1.96 6.31 0.06
N ILE A 57 -0.99 5.47 -0.22
CA ILE A 57 0.32 5.48 0.43
C ILE A 57 1.38 5.77 -0.63
N GLU A 58 2.22 6.78 -0.38
CA GLU A 58 3.48 6.95 -1.10
C GLU A 58 4.60 6.36 -0.24
N LEU A 59 5.43 5.52 -0.81
CA LEU A 59 6.55 4.87 -0.14
C LEU A 59 7.88 5.33 -0.76
N PRO A 60 8.47 6.45 -0.28
CA PRO A 60 9.74 6.94 -0.80
C PRO A 60 10.96 6.13 -0.33
N ARG A 61 10.88 5.47 0.83
CA ARG A 61 11.99 4.63 1.32
C ARG A 61 11.52 3.61 2.35
N GLY A 62 12.26 2.51 2.43
CA GLY A 62 12.16 1.52 3.48
C GLY A 62 11.23 0.38 3.18
N ASN A 63 10.66 -0.19 4.23
CA ASN A 63 9.90 -1.41 4.23
C ASN A 63 8.65 -1.25 5.11
N VAL A 64 7.51 -1.65 4.62
CA VAL A 64 6.22 -1.42 5.29
C VAL A 64 5.36 -2.66 5.17
N TYR A 65 4.69 -3.01 6.26
CA TYR A 65 3.72 -4.09 6.31
C TYR A 65 2.31 -3.52 6.44
N PHE A 66 1.38 -4.08 5.69
CA PHE A 66 -0.02 -3.70 5.67
C PHE A 66 -0.88 -4.89 6.11
N ASP A 67 -1.78 -4.62 7.03
CA ASP A 67 -2.84 -5.54 7.42
C ASP A 67 -4.19 -4.91 7.09
N VAL A 68 -4.81 -5.40 6.03
CA VAL A 68 -6.11 -4.92 5.54
C VAL A 68 -7.17 -5.95 5.87
N THR A 69 -8.00 -5.65 6.86
CA THR A 69 -9.03 -6.58 7.36
C THR A 69 -10.34 -6.51 6.56
N SER A 70 -10.55 -5.45 5.78
CA SER A 70 -11.72 -5.32 4.92
C SER A 70 -11.69 -6.36 3.80
N LYS A 71 -12.83 -7.01 3.56
CA LYS A 71 -13.03 -7.91 2.42
C LYS A 71 -13.37 -7.17 1.13
N ASP A 72 -13.60 -5.86 1.20
CA ASP A 72 -13.85 -5.04 0.03
C ASP A 72 -12.53 -4.77 -0.71
N ASN A 73 -12.54 -4.98 -2.01
CA ASN A 73 -11.38 -4.71 -2.85
C ASN A 73 -11.10 -3.20 -2.96
N ASN A 74 -9.84 -2.85 -3.26
CA ASN A 74 -9.42 -1.47 -3.50
C ASN A 74 -9.57 -0.51 -2.31
N LYS A 75 -9.31 -0.98 -1.10
CA LYS A 75 -9.26 -0.11 0.09
C LYS A 75 -7.92 0.61 0.25
N LEU A 76 -6.86 0.05 -0.34
CA LEU A 76 -5.50 0.53 -0.21
C LEU A 76 -4.79 0.53 -1.56
N GLU A 77 -4.10 1.62 -1.86
CA GLU A 77 -3.18 1.74 -2.99
C GLU A 77 -1.82 2.23 -2.48
N VAL A 78 -0.76 1.48 -2.80
CA VAL A 78 0.61 1.85 -2.44
C VAL A 78 1.37 2.20 -3.71
N ASN A 79 1.97 3.39 -3.74
CA ASN A 79 2.73 3.89 -4.87
C ASN A 79 4.23 3.86 -4.57
N ILE A 80 4.98 3.28 -5.47
CA ILE A 80 6.45 3.32 -5.53
C ILE A 80 6.84 3.89 -6.89
N GLY A 81 7.19 5.18 -6.94
CA GLY A 81 7.43 5.84 -8.22
C GLY A 81 6.22 5.75 -9.15
N THR A 82 6.39 5.13 -10.30
CA THR A 82 5.31 4.91 -11.29
C THR A 82 4.54 3.61 -11.08
N VAL A 83 4.97 2.75 -10.17
CA VAL A 83 4.32 1.47 -9.88
C VAL A 83 3.23 1.67 -8.83
N ARG A 84 2.05 1.13 -9.11
CA ARG A 84 0.92 1.12 -8.17
C ARG A 84 0.61 -0.29 -7.73
N ILE A 85 0.52 -0.46 -6.43
CA ILE A 85 0.21 -1.74 -5.79
C ILE A 85 -1.18 -1.61 -5.18
N LYS A 86 -2.10 -2.47 -5.62
CA LYS A 86 -3.48 -2.50 -5.15
C LYS A 86 -3.76 -3.76 -4.36
N ASP A 87 -4.38 -3.60 -3.20
CA ASP A 87 -4.76 -4.73 -2.37
C ASP A 87 -6.08 -5.37 -2.82
N ILE A 88 -6.16 -6.67 -2.59
CA ILE A 88 -7.38 -7.47 -2.76
C ILE A 88 -7.62 -8.24 -1.45
N GLY A 89 -7.88 -7.50 -0.32
CA GLY A 89 -8.15 -8.08 0.99
C GLY A 89 -6.96 -8.85 1.57
N THR A 90 -5.92 -8.14 2.04
CA THR A 90 -4.59 -8.73 2.15
C THR A 90 -3.86 -8.40 3.45
N ARG A 91 -2.89 -9.29 3.76
CA ARG A 91 -1.73 -9.00 4.62
C ARG A 91 -0.47 -9.14 3.76
N PHE A 92 0.28 -8.06 3.61
CA PHE A 92 1.44 -8.04 2.73
C PHE A 92 2.46 -6.99 3.16
N SER A 93 3.69 -7.14 2.69
CA SER A 93 4.75 -6.14 2.82
C SER A 93 5.16 -5.57 1.47
N VAL A 94 5.59 -4.32 1.50
CA VAL A 94 6.16 -3.62 0.35
C VAL A 94 7.51 -3.05 0.76
N ARG A 95 8.52 -3.27 -0.06
CA ARG A 95 9.87 -2.77 0.15
C ARG A 95 10.31 -1.93 -1.02
N MET A 96 10.77 -0.71 -0.74
CA MET A 96 11.46 0.14 -1.70
C MET A 96 12.89 -0.36 -1.88
N GLN A 97 13.34 -0.45 -3.13
CA GLN A 97 14.72 -0.76 -3.52
C GLN A 97 15.21 0.32 -4.47
N SER A 98 16.55 0.42 -4.69
CA SER A 98 17.13 1.44 -5.55
C SER A 98 16.57 1.46 -6.97
N ASP A 99 16.22 0.29 -7.52
CA ASP A 99 15.76 0.11 -8.90
C ASP A 99 14.29 -0.33 -9.01
N GLY A 100 13.48 -0.14 -7.97
CA GLY A 100 12.10 -0.57 -7.96
C GLY A 100 11.65 -0.97 -6.56
N GLY A 101 11.15 -2.19 -6.41
CA GLY A 101 10.70 -2.68 -5.11
C GLY A 101 10.40 -4.16 -5.10
N SER A 102 9.85 -4.59 -3.97
CA SER A 102 9.33 -5.95 -3.84
C SER A 102 8.02 -5.97 -3.06
N VAL A 103 7.15 -6.91 -3.39
CA VAL A 103 5.92 -7.22 -2.67
C VAL A 103 5.98 -8.66 -2.21
N ALA A 104 5.66 -8.89 -0.94
CA ALA A 104 5.53 -10.23 -0.37
C ALA A 104 4.16 -10.36 0.30
N VAL A 105 3.39 -11.38 -0.06
CA VAL A 105 2.00 -11.56 0.38
C VAL A 105 1.92 -12.71 1.40
N ALA A 106 1.38 -12.42 2.58
CA ALA A 106 1.09 -13.42 3.60
C ALA A 106 -0.27 -14.07 3.37
N ASP A 107 -1.26 -13.25 3.05
CA ASP A 107 -2.66 -13.67 2.89
C ASP A 107 -3.36 -12.81 1.84
N GLY A 108 -4.25 -13.41 1.05
CA GLY A 108 -4.97 -12.73 -0.01
C GLY A 108 -4.18 -12.58 -1.30
N GLN A 109 -4.39 -11.49 -2.00
CA GLN A 109 -3.77 -11.19 -3.29
C GLN A 109 -3.46 -9.71 -3.42
N VAL A 110 -2.44 -9.40 -4.20
CA VAL A 110 -2.02 -8.04 -4.53
C VAL A 110 -1.79 -7.91 -6.03
N GLU A 111 -2.26 -6.83 -6.63
CA GLU A 111 -1.98 -6.50 -8.01
C GLU A 111 -0.87 -5.44 -8.10
N ILE A 112 0.14 -5.68 -8.91
CA ILE A 112 1.19 -4.72 -9.26
C ILE A 112 0.87 -4.15 -10.63
N HIS A 113 0.54 -2.87 -10.69
CA HIS A 113 0.25 -2.14 -11.92
C HIS A 113 1.49 -1.38 -12.38
N MET A 114 2.01 -1.76 -13.52
CA MET A 114 3.19 -1.17 -14.18
C MET A 114 2.83 -0.67 -15.57
N ALA A 115 3.71 0.10 -16.20
CA ALA A 115 3.50 0.60 -17.56
C ALA A 115 3.26 -0.53 -18.59
N THR A 116 3.87 -1.70 -18.38
CA THR A 116 3.77 -2.87 -19.28
C THR A 116 2.58 -3.79 -19.00
N GLY A 117 1.85 -3.56 -17.90
CA GLY A 117 0.69 -4.36 -17.55
C GLY A 117 0.55 -4.61 -16.06
N THR A 118 -0.37 -5.50 -15.70
CA THR A 118 -0.69 -5.86 -14.33
C THR A 118 -0.17 -7.26 -14.01
N TYR A 119 0.42 -7.40 -12.84
CA TYR A 119 0.94 -8.66 -12.32
C TYR A 119 0.27 -9.01 -11.00
N LEU A 120 -0.23 -10.25 -10.87
CA LEU A 120 -0.88 -10.74 -9.65
C LEU A 120 0.12 -11.49 -8.77
N VAL A 121 0.17 -11.12 -7.50
CA VAL A 121 0.95 -11.81 -6.46
C VAL A 121 -0.01 -12.45 -5.47
N ASN A 122 0.06 -13.77 -5.33
CA ASN A 122 -0.81 -14.54 -4.45
C ASN A 122 -0.17 -14.73 -3.07
N ALA A 123 -0.96 -15.23 -2.13
CA ALA A 123 -0.47 -15.60 -0.81
C ALA A 123 0.74 -16.54 -0.90
N ARG A 124 1.74 -16.30 -0.04
CA ARG A 124 3.02 -17.01 0.01
C ARG A 124 3.88 -16.85 -1.25
N GLU A 125 3.71 -15.74 -1.94
CA GLU A 125 4.55 -15.34 -3.06
C GLU A 125 5.24 -14.01 -2.79
N ARG A 126 6.41 -13.84 -3.40
CA ARG A 126 7.13 -12.57 -3.49
C ARG A 126 7.42 -12.26 -4.95
N ALA A 127 7.19 -11.02 -5.33
CA ALA A 127 7.59 -10.48 -6.61
C ALA A 127 8.51 -9.27 -6.41
N ASP A 128 9.66 -9.30 -7.09
CA ASP A 128 10.55 -8.16 -7.22
C ASP A 128 10.28 -7.49 -8.57
N PHE A 129 10.35 -6.17 -8.63
CA PHE A 129 10.06 -5.41 -9.86
C PHE A 129 10.98 -4.18 -9.97
N ASP A 130 11.21 -3.71 -11.21
CA ASP A 130 12.03 -2.54 -11.54
C ASP A 130 11.15 -1.39 -12.03
N GLY A 131 10.07 -1.21 -12.03
CA GLY A 131 9.20 -0.13 -12.55
C GLY A 131 8.64 -0.41 -13.94
N MET A 132 9.26 -1.33 -14.69
CA MET A 132 8.80 -1.75 -16.01
C MET A 132 8.17 -3.13 -15.99
N ARG A 133 8.75 -4.05 -15.20
CA ARG A 133 8.37 -5.46 -15.19
C ARG A 133 8.70 -6.12 -13.85
N VAL A 134 8.10 -7.27 -13.61
CA VAL A 134 8.53 -8.19 -12.55
C VAL A 134 9.84 -8.84 -12.98
N THR A 135 10.88 -8.68 -12.18
CA THR A 135 12.22 -9.21 -12.44
C THR A 135 12.45 -10.56 -11.79
N ARG A 136 11.72 -10.85 -10.71
CA ARG A 136 11.80 -12.12 -10.00
C ARG A 136 10.46 -12.45 -9.34
N HIS A 137 10.08 -13.70 -9.41
CA HIS A 137 8.92 -14.25 -8.69
C HIS A 137 9.32 -15.55 -8.00
N ARG A 138 8.93 -15.72 -6.74
CA ARG A 138 9.25 -16.92 -5.96
C ARG A 138 8.21 -17.21 -4.88
N LEU A 139 8.13 -18.48 -4.50
CA LEU A 139 7.39 -18.90 -3.32
C LEU A 139 8.19 -18.57 -2.05
N ILE A 140 7.49 -18.18 -1.01
CA ILE A 140 8.03 -17.88 0.31
C ILE A 140 7.16 -18.49 1.40
N VAL A 141 7.67 -18.57 2.63
CA VAL A 141 6.85 -18.87 3.81
C VAL A 141 6.32 -17.58 4.42
N GLU A 142 5.26 -17.67 5.20
CA GLU A 142 4.63 -16.48 5.81
C GLU A 142 5.61 -15.67 6.68
N ALA A 143 6.49 -16.36 7.40
CA ALA A 143 7.51 -15.72 8.24
C ALA A 143 8.48 -14.82 7.45
N ASP A 144 8.63 -15.03 6.13
CA ASP A 144 9.51 -14.23 5.27
C ASP A 144 8.84 -12.98 4.70
N VAL A 145 7.56 -12.78 4.96
CA VAL A 145 6.83 -11.61 4.46
C VAL A 145 7.31 -10.33 5.12
N ALA A 146 7.43 -10.33 6.43
CA ALA A 146 7.96 -9.20 7.19
C ALA A 146 8.65 -9.70 8.47
N PRO A 147 9.82 -10.35 8.35
CA PRO A 147 10.52 -10.96 9.49
C PRO A 147 11.03 -9.94 10.51
N TRP A 148 11.07 -8.68 10.14
CA TRP A 148 11.49 -7.56 10.97
C TRP A 148 10.40 -7.04 11.91
N ARG A 149 9.15 -7.49 11.76
CA ARG A 149 8.06 -7.01 12.62
C ARG A 149 8.26 -7.48 14.06
N PRO A 150 8.05 -6.59 15.06
CA PRO A 150 8.03 -7.02 16.45
C PRO A 150 6.84 -7.95 16.71
N ASN A 151 7.05 -9.00 17.49
CA ASN A 151 6.01 -9.94 17.94
C ASN A 151 5.31 -10.73 16.83
N GLN A 152 6.08 -11.44 16.02
CA GLN A 152 5.55 -12.54 15.19
C GLN A 152 5.45 -13.82 15.98
#